data_405f7f157a610d7d671fc460d0083d10
#
_entry.id   405f7f157a610d7d671fc460d0083d10
#
_cell.length_a   1.000
_cell.length_b   1.000
_cell.length_c   1.000
_cell.angle_alpha   90.00
_cell.angle_beta   90.00
_cell.angle_gamma   90.00
#
_symmetry.space_group_name_H-M   'P 1'
#
loop_
_entity.id
_entity.type
_entity.pdbx_description
1 polymer ?
#
loop_
_entity_poly.entity_id
_entity_poly.type
_entity_poly.pdbx_seq_one_letter_code
_entity_poly.pdbx_strand_id
1 'polypeptide(L)'
;MSDADRPLTPDETARVVELALHFAREGMTVELAGFVDHGLPVDVRDENGNTPPMLAAYHGHADTVRMLVELGADVDQRNGRDQSPVAGAVFKGEDDVVRVLVDAGADLDAGTPSARQTARMFEREDLLG
;
A
#
# COMPACT_ATOMS: atom_id res chain seq x y z
N MET A 1 -12.11 -28.60 18.92
CA MET A 1 -11.75 -27.36 18.16
C MET A 1 -12.25 -27.51 16.74
N SER A 2 -12.95 -26.51 16.22
CA SER A 2 -13.35 -26.55 14.81
C SER A 2 -12.15 -26.19 13.92
N ASP A 3 -12.20 -26.59 12.63
CA ASP A 3 -11.14 -26.25 11.68
C ASP A 3 -10.93 -24.74 11.54
N ALA A 4 -11.99 -23.94 11.77
CA ALA A 4 -11.92 -22.49 11.69
C ALA A 4 -11.04 -21.87 12.79
N ASP A 5 -10.82 -22.58 13.90
CA ASP A 5 -10.07 -22.06 15.06
C ASP A 5 -8.59 -22.50 15.06
N ARG A 6 -8.19 -23.36 14.14
CA ARG A 6 -6.79 -23.79 14.06
C ARG A 6 -5.91 -22.71 13.44
N PRO A 7 -4.64 -22.60 13.84
CA PRO A 7 -3.71 -21.71 13.17
C PRO A 7 -3.51 -22.10 11.70
N LEU A 8 -3.27 -21.12 10.87
CA LEU A 8 -2.92 -21.38 9.47
C LEU A 8 -1.54 -22.02 9.38
N THR A 9 -1.38 -22.94 8.44
CA THR A 9 -0.06 -23.47 8.11
C THR A 9 0.75 -22.38 7.40
N PRO A 10 2.10 -22.50 7.31
CA PRO A 10 2.90 -21.55 6.54
C PRO A 10 2.44 -21.43 5.09
N ASP A 11 2.06 -22.52 4.42
CA ASP A 11 1.57 -22.47 3.04
C ASP A 11 0.22 -21.77 2.94
N GLU A 12 -0.68 -22.00 3.88
CA GLU A 12 -1.97 -21.30 3.93
C GLU A 12 -1.78 -19.80 4.18
N THR A 13 -0.88 -19.45 5.10
CA THR A 13 -0.55 -18.05 5.37
C THR A 13 0.00 -17.38 4.13
N ALA A 14 0.92 -18.01 3.40
CA ALA A 14 1.48 -17.48 2.17
C ALA A 14 0.41 -17.22 1.12
N ARG A 15 -0.57 -18.12 0.97
CA ARG A 15 -1.68 -17.95 0.03
C ARG A 15 -2.59 -16.79 0.43
N VAL A 16 -2.86 -16.64 1.72
CA VAL A 16 -3.69 -15.54 2.21
C VAL A 16 -3.00 -14.20 1.95
N VAL A 17 -1.70 -14.10 2.23
CA VAL A 17 -0.91 -12.90 1.95
C VAL A 17 -0.92 -12.59 0.45
N GLU A 18 -0.67 -13.59 -0.39
CA GLU A 18 -0.65 -13.44 -1.84
C GLU A 18 -2.01 -12.93 -2.36
N LEU A 19 -3.11 -13.48 -1.84
CA LEU A 19 -4.45 -13.05 -2.22
C LEU A 19 -4.74 -11.63 -1.75
N ALA A 20 -4.32 -11.27 -0.54
CA ALA A 20 -4.48 -9.92 -0.02
C ALA A 20 -3.73 -8.90 -0.88
N LEU A 21 -2.51 -9.22 -1.29
CA LEU A 21 -1.72 -8.35 -2.16
C LEU A 21 -2.37 -8.24 -3.55
N HIS A 22 -2.96 -9.32 -4.04
CA HIS A 22 -3.75 -9.28 -5.28
C HIS A 22 -4.94 -8.33 -5.15
N PHE A 23 -5.68 -8.41 -4.05
CA PHE A 23 -6.81 -7.50 -3.79
C PHE A 23 -6.35 -6.04 -3.77
N ALA A 24 -5.20 -5.76 -3.15
CA ALA A 24 -4.65 -4.41 -3.13
C ALA A 24 -4.30 -3.93 -4.54
N ARG A 25 -3.66 -4.78 -5.33
CA ARG A 25 -3.28 -4.46 -6.72
C ARG A 25 -4.48 -4.19 -7.60
N GLU A 26 -5.57 -4.92 -7.39
CA GLU A 26 -6.79 -4.81 -8.20
C GLU A 26 -7.80 -3.81 -7.63
N GLY A 27 -7.52 -3.20 -6.48
CA GLY A 27 -8.44 -2.26 -5.86
C GLY A 27 -9.69 -2.88 -5.28
N MET A 28 -9.60 -4.13 -4.84
CA MET A 28 -10.73 -4.86 -4.25
C MET A 28 -10.82 -4.52 -2.76
N THR A 29 -11.32 -3.32 -2.49
CA THR A 29 -11.29 -2.69 -1.17
C THR A 29 -12.06 -3.48 -0.11
N VAL A 30 -13.27 -3.94 -0.44
CA VAL A 30 -14.15 -4.64 0.51
C VAL A 30 -13.55 -5.99 0.89
N GLU A 31 -13.04 -6.73 -0.08
CA GLU A 31 -12.43 -8.03 0.13
C GLU A 31 -11.17 -7.91 0.99
N LEU A 32 -10.33 -6.92 0.70
CA LEU A 32 -9.12 -6.68 1.47
C LEU A 32 -9.44 -6.26 2.90
N ALA A 33 -10.41 -5.36 3.08
CA ALA A 33 -10.86 -4.94 4.41
C ALA A 33 -11.35 -6.14 5.23
N GLY A 34 -12.07 -7.06 4.60
CA GLY A 34 -12.54 -8.29 5.26
C GLY A 34 -11.39 -9.14 5.79
N PHE A 35 -10.31 -9.27 5.04
CA PHE A 35 -9.12 -10.00 5.48
C PHE A 35 -8.48 -9.32 6.69
N VAL A 36 -8.35 -8.00 6.67
CA VAL A 36 -7.76 -7.25 7.79
C VAL A 36 -8.65 -7.37 9.03
N ASP A 37 -9.97 -7.29 8.86
CA ASP A 37 -10.94 -7.45 9.96
C ASP A 37 -10.84 -8.84 10.60
N HIS A 38 -10.43 -9.84 9.85
CA HIS A 38 -10.24 -11.21 10.35
C HIS A 38 -8.82 -11.48 10.86
N GLY A 39 -8.01 -10.44 11.00
CA GLY A 39 -6.71 -10.53 11.67
C GLY A 39 -5.48 -10.49 10.77
N LEU A 40 -5.65 -10.32 9.45
CA LEU A 40 -4.49 -10.15 8.58
C LEU A 40 -3.81 -8.82 8.91
N PRO A 41 -2.49 -8.80 9.17
CA PRO A 41 -1.79 -7.51 9.36
C PRO A 41 -1.90 -6.64 8.12
N VAL A 42 -2.20 -5.36 8.32
CA VAL A 42 -2.40 -4.40 7.24
C VAL A 42 -1.11 -4.13 6.44
N ASP A 43 0.04 -4.43 7.03
CA ASP A 43 1.37 -4.19 6.43
C ASP A 43 2.08 -5.49 6.03
N VAL A 44 1.33 -6.52 5.63
CA VAL A 44 1.94 -7.74 5.08
C VAL A 44 2.78 -7.40 3.85
N ARG A 45 3.80 -8.22 3.57
CA ARG A 45 4.74 -7.96 2.48
C ARG A 45 4.92 -9.17 1.59
N ASP A 46 5.18 -8.91 0.31
CA ASP A 46 5.64 -9.94 -0.61
C ASP A 46 7.18 -10.09 -0.51
N GLU A 47 7.75 -10.92 -1.37
CA GLU A 47 9.18 -11.20 -1.42
C GLU A 47 10.01 -9.94 -1.76
N ASN A 48 9.40 -8.98 -2.45
CA ASN A 48 10.05 -7.73 -2.85
C ASN A 48 9.83 -6.62 -1.81
N GLY A 49 9.17 -6.91 -0.71
CA GLY A 49 8.85 -5.95 0.33
C GLY A 49 7.68 -5.04 0.00
N ASN A 50 6.89 -5.35 -1.02
CA ASN A 50 5.71 -4.58 -1.37
C ASN A 50 4.58 -4.86 -0.39
N THR A 51 3.93 -3.81 0.10
CA THR A 51 2.79 -3.88 1.03
C THR A 51 1.49 -3.59 0.30
N PRO A 52 0.34 -3.87 0.91
CA PRO A 52 -0.94 -3.45 0.34
C PRO A 52 -1.02 -1.95 0.00
N PRO A 53 -0.61 -1.02 0.89
CA PRO A 53 -0.60 0.40 0.51
C PRO A 53 0.25 0.70 -0.72
N MET A 54 1.43 0.09 -0.83
CA MET A 54 2.32 0.28 -1.99
C MET A 54 1.63 -0.14 -3.28
N LEU A 55 1.05 -1.34 -3.30
CA LEU A 55 0.41 -1.88 -4.50
C LEU A 55 -0.85 -1.10 -4.87
N ALA A 56 -1.69 -0.77 -3.90
CA ALA A 56 -2.88 0.03 -4.14
C ALA A 56 -2.51 1.42 -4.66
N ALA A 57 -1.49 2.04 -4.10
CA ALA A 57 -1.02 3.36 -4.51
C ALA A 57 -0.48 3.34 -5.94
N TYR A 58 0.40 2.38 -6.24
CA TYR A 58 1.03 2.27 -7.56
C TYR A 58 0.02 2.02 -8.67
N HIS A 59 -1.06 1.30 -8.35
CA HIS A 59 -2.12 0.97 -9.32
C HIS A 59 -3.30 1.94 -9.29
N GLY A 60 -3.22 3.04 -8.54
CA GLY A 60 -4.19 4.13 -8.61
C GLY A 60 -5.48 3.93 -7.84
N HIS A 61 -5.49 3.06 -6.84
CA HIS A 61 -6.68 2.72 -6.08
C HIS A 61 -6.81 3.57 -4.81
N ALA A 62 -7.23 4.83 -4.98
CA ALA A 62 -7.32 5.80 -3.89
C ALA A 62 -8.23 5.33 -2.74
N ASP A 63 -9.38 4.72 -3.04
CA ASP A 63 -10.29 4.22 -2.01
C ASP A 63 -9.67 3.10 -1.18
N THR A 64 -8.91 2.22 -1.84
CA THR A 64 -8.20 1.13 -1.15
C THR A 64 -7.11 1.70 -0.24
N VAL A 65 -6.34 2.67 -0.74
CA VAL A 65 -5.32 3.36 0.07
C VAL A 65 -5.97 4.02 1.29
N ARG A 66 -7.08 4.73 1.09
CA ARG A 66 -7.79 5.40 2.17
C ARG A 66 -8.25 4.40 3.24
N MET A 67 -8.82 3.28 2.82
CA MET A 67 -9.25 2.21 3.74
C MET A 67 -8.06 1.69 4.54
N LEU A 68 -6.92 1.43 3.90
CA LEU A 68 -5.72 0.93 4.57
C LEU A 68 -5.17 1.94 5.58
N VAL A 69 -5.18 3.23 5.23
CA VAL A 69 -4.78 4.29 6.15
C VAL A 69 -5.67 4.31 7.38
N GLU A 70 -6.99 4.21 7.20
CA GLU A 70 -7.95 4.18 8.30
C GLU A 70 -7.74 2.98 9.22
N LEU A 71 -7.26 1.87 8.69
CA LEU A 71 -6.95 0.66 9.45
C LEU A 71 -5.53 0.66 10.05
N GLY A 72 -4.79 1.75 9.92
CA GLY A 72 -3.51 1.95 10.59
C GLY A 72 -2.28 1.54 9.78
N ALA A 73 -2.39 1.42 8.46
CA ALA A 73 -1.24 1.09 7.62
C ALA A 73 -0.13 2.15 7.71
N ASP A 74 1.12 1.70 7.65
CA ASP A 74 2.28 2.60 7.57
C ASP A 74 2.42 3.06 6.11
N VAL A 75 2.07 4.34 5.86
CA VAL A 75 2.12 4.92 4.52
C VAL A 75 3.54 5.14 4.00
N ASP A 76 4.54 5.08 4.90
CA ASP A 76 5.94 5.32 4.56
C ASP A 76 6.78 4.05 4.44
N GLN A 77 6.14 2.89 4.55
CA GLN A 77 6.85 1.62 4.43
C GLN A 77 7.41 1.46 3.02
N ARG A 78 8.74 1.38 2.93
CA ARG A 78 9.44 1.22 1.66
C ARG A 78 9.62 -0.26 1.33
N ASN A 79 9.67 -0.57 0.04
CA ASN A 79 9.94 -1.94 -0.42
C ASN A 79 11.45 -2.20 -0.50
N GLY A 80 11.83 -3.38 -1.00
CA GLY A 80 13.23 -3.78 -1.12
C GLY A 80 14.07 -2.94 -2.08
N ARG A 81 13.43 -2.11 -2.91
CA ARG A 81 14.08 -1.18 -3.83
C ARG A 81 14.10 0.25 -3.29
N ASP A 82 13.80 0.42 -2.02
CA ASP A 82 13.73 1.75 -1.37
C ASP A 82 12.69 2.67 -2.01
N GLN A 83 11.58 2.12 -2.49
CA GLN A 83 10.47 2.88 -3.05
C GLN A 83 9.40 3.13 -1.99
N SER A 84 8.88 4.36 -1.94
CA SER A 84 7.76 4.70 -1.05
C SER A 84 6.43 4.71 -1.83
N PRO A 85 5.29 4.49 -1.15
CA PRO A 85 4.00 4.55 -1.81
C PRO A 85 3.73 5.89 -2.50
N VAL A 86 4.05 7.02 -1.85
CA VAL A 86 3.77 8.34 -2.40
C VAL A 86 4.66 8.64 -3.62
N ALA A 87 5.93 8.24 -3.58
CA ALA A 87 6.81 8.41 -4.75
C ALA A 87 6.31 7.59 -5.94
N GLY A 88 5.85 6.37 -5.70
CA GLY A 88 5.26 5.52 -6.75
C GLY A 88 4.00 6.14 -7.36
N ALA A 89 3.15 6.73 -6.53
CA ALA A 89 1.93 7.40 -7.00
C ALA A 89 2.26 8.62 -7.84
N VAL A 90 3.26 9.42 -7.45
CA VAL A 90 3.73 10.56 -8.25
C VAL A 90 4.27 10.08 -9.60
N PHE A 91 5.12 9.05 -9.57
CA PHE A 91 5.69 8.47 -10.80
C PHE A 91 4.62 8.02 -11.78
N LYS A 92 3.56 7.40 -11.28
CA LYS A 92 2.46 6.88 -12.10
C LYS A 92 1.42 7.95 -12.46
N GLY A 93 1.52 9.16 -11.90
CA GLY A 93 0.55 10.22 -12.14
C GLY A 93 -0.81 9.98 -11.50
N GLU A 94 -0.83 9.27 -10.38
CA GLU A 94 -2.05 8.92 -9.65
C GLU A 94 -2.40 10.02 -8.64
N ASP A 95 -2.94 11.14 -9.16
CA ASP A 95 -3.13 12.38 -8.40
C ASP A 95 -4.00 12.19 -7.15
N ASP A 96 -5.08 11.42 -7.26
CA ASP A 96 -5.99 11.18 -6.12
C ASP A 96 -5.30 10.39 -5.02
N VAL A 97 -4.47 9.42 -5.40
CA VAL A 97 -3.68 8.64 -4.45
C VAL A 97 -2.65 9.54 -3.75
N VAL A 98 -1.97 10.39 -4.50
CA VAL A 98 -1.00 11.34 -3.92
C VAL A 98 -1.69 12.18 -2.86
N ARG A 99 -2.89 12.71 -3.16
CA ARG A 99 -3.65 13.52 -2.21
C ARG A 99 -3.99 12.75 -0.94
N VAL A 100 -4.44 11.50 -1.07
CA VAL A 100 -4.76 10.66 0.09
C VAL A 100 -3.52 10.46 0.96
N LEU A 101 -2.39 10.17 0.35
CA LEU A 101 -1.13 9.91 1.08
C LEU A 101 -0.58 11.19 1.72
N VAL A 102 -0.61 12.31 1.03
CA VAL A 102 -0.19 13.61 1.60
C VAL A 102 -1.06 13.97 2.80
N ASP A 103 -2.38 13.81 2.67
CA ASP A 103 -3.31 14.09 3.76
C ASP A 103 -3.11 13.14 4.95
N ALA A 104 -2.62 11.93 4.70
CA ALA A 104 -2.28 10.97 5.75
C ALA A 104 -0.92 11.24 6.39
N GLY A 105 -0.19 12.25 5.95
CA GLY A 105 1.10 12.62 6.53
C GLY A 105 2.30 11.88 5.96
N ALA A 106 2.22 11.37 4.74
CA ALA A 106 3.33 10.65 4.12
C ALA A 106 4.60 11.51 4.09
N ASP A 107 5.75 10.86 4.34
CA ASP A 107 7.06 11.49 4.27
C ASP A 107 7.48 11.67 2.81
N LEU A 108 7.46 12.91 2.35
CA LEU A 108 7.75 13.24 0.94
C LEU A 108 9.24 13.13 0.58
N ASP A 109 10.08 12.96 1.59
CA ASP A 109 11.53 12.82 1.41
C ASP A 109 12.01 11.36 1.57
N ALA A 110 11.10 10.44 1.87
CA ALA A 110 11.42 9.02 2.02
C ALA A 110 11.59 8.35 0.65
N GLY A 111 12.51 7.40 0.58
CA GLY A 111 12.75 6.60 -0.61
C GLY A 111 13.76 7.22 -1.58
N THR A 112 14.13 6.42 -2.57
CA THR A 112 15.11 6.80 -3.58
C THR A 112 14.63 6.36 -4.97
N PRO A 113 14.15 7.28 -5.83
CA PRO A 113 13.93 8.70 -5.52
C PRO A 113 12.76 8.94 -4.58
N SER A 114 12.80 10.04 -3.85
CA SER A 114 11.69 10.46 -3.00
C SER A 114 10.53 11.03 -3.83
N ALA A 115 9.39 11.26 -3.17
CA ALA A 115 8.25 11.91 -3.84
C ALA A 115 8.63 13.30 -4.35
N ARG A 116 9.40 14.08 -3.56
CA ARG A 116 9.83 15.41 -4.00
C ARG A 116 10.74 15.34 -5.23
N GLN A 117 11.70 14.43 -5.24
CA GLN A 117 12.58 14.24 -6.38
C GLN A 117 11.80 13.81 -7.62
N THR A 118 10.87 12.87 -7.45
CA THR A 118 10.03 12.38 -8.54
C THR A 118 9.15 13.51 -9.10
N ALA A 119 8.54 14.30 -8.22
CA ALA A 119 7.70 15.42 -8.64
C ALA A 119 8.49 16.44 -9.45
N ARG A 120 9.74 16.74 -9.05
CA ARG A 120 10.62 17.63 -9.82
C ARG A 120 10.93 17.08 -11.20
N MET A 121 11.20 15.77 -11.28
CA MET A 121 11.51 15.12 -12.55
C MET A 121 10.38 15.23 -13.56
N PHE A 122 9.13 15.22 -13.09
CA PHE A 122 7.94 15.31 -13.93
C PHE A 122 7.28 16.69 -13.92
N GLU A 123 7.92 17.69 -13.27
CA GLU A 123 7.37 19.03 -13.13
C GLU A 123 5.97 19.04 -12.50
N ARG A 124 5.77 18.20 -11.50
CA ARG A 124 4.51 18.02 -10.80
C ARG A 124 4.63 18.30 -9.29
N GLU A 125 5.42 19.30 -8.92
CA GLU A 125 5.53 19.72 -7.51
C GLU A 125 4.19 20.20 -6.96
N ASP A 126 3.27 20.61 -7.83
CA ASP A 126 1.89 20.97 -7.47
C ASP A 126 1.16 19.86 -6.71
N LEU A 127 1.48 18.60 -6.99
CA LEU A 127 0.85 17.45 -6.34
C LEU A 127 1.13 17.37 -4.84
N LEU A 128 2.24 17.94 -4.41
CA LEU A 128 2.71 17.80 -3.02
C LEU A 128 2.28 18.97 -2.12
N GLY A 129 1.54 19.89 -2.65
CA GLY A 129 1.01 21.03 -1.89
C GLY A 129 1.78 22.32 -2.01
#